data_51c526beb9606e9c48d9ed9a5ea2aae2
#
_entry.id   51c526beb9606e9c48d9ed9a5ea2aae2
#
_cell.length_a   1.000
_cell.length_b   1.000
_cell.length_c   1.000
_cell.angle_alpha   90.00
_cell.angle_beta   90.00
_cell.angle_gamma   90.00
#
_symmetry.space_group_name_H-M   'P 1'
#
loop_
_entity.id
_entity.type
_entity.pdbx_description
1 polymer ?
#
loop_
_entity_poly.entity_id
_entity_poly.type
_entity_poly.pdbx_seq_one_letter_code
_entity_poly.pdbx_strand_id
1 'polypeptide(L)'
;ACNVGPSTINRFCKRIGFRNFSSLRNSVMKYGASLEKNDTALSGDSFIAQLKENVEIIENIPKEQIERIVKQISKSRRVVILGFEKNQIQALELQKKILLAGKFCECNTNIFKQMDALDILTEEDMIITISIQGYLLSEEFLLFEKLKKTKGKKLLITFSEPHQHLELFDEILQCGKIENSAVSSQTLLRLFDVLFH
;
A
#
# COMPACT_ATOMS: atom_id res chain seq x y z
N ALA A 1 21.44 18.65 22.66
CA ALA A 1 20.02 18.52 23.03
C ALA A 1 19.25 19.69 22.39
N CYS A 2 18.22 19.41 21.59
CA CYS A 2 17.37 20.46 21.04
C CYS A 2 16.47 21.01 22.17
N ASN A 3 16.55 22.29 22.45
CA ASN A 3 15.68 22.98 23.41
C ASN A 3 14.25 23.16 22.86
N VAL A 4 13.55 22.06 22.65
CA VAL A 4 12.19 22.06 22.08
C VAL A 4 11.22 21.38 23.05
N GLY A 5 10.11 22.04 23.36
CA GLY A 5 9.12 21.52 24.27
C GLY A 5 8.37 20.27 23.75
N PRO A 6 7.86 19.39 24.63
CA PRO A 6 7.16 18.16 24.25
C PRO A 6 5.97 18.38 23.30
N SER A 7 5.27 19.50 23.44
CA SER A 7 4.14 19.87 22.57
C SER A 7 4.56 20.13 21.14
N THR A 8 5.74 20.73 20.94
CA THR A 8 6.31 20.99 19.61
C THR A 8 6.75 19.69 18.96
N ILE A 9 7.36 18.77 19.71
CA ILE A 9 7.73 17.44 19.24
C ILE A 9 6.48 16.66 18.78
N ASN A 10 5.42 16.64 19.59
CA ASN A 10 4.19 15.96 19.23
C ASN A 10 3.53 16.58 17.98
N ARG A 11 3.56 17.90 17.86
CA ARG A 11 3.06 18.60 16.67
C ARG A 11 3.86 18.25 15.42
N PHE A 12 5.18 18.15 15.54
CA PHE A 12 6.05 17.66 14.46
C PHE A 12 5.70 16.22 14.07
N CYS A 13 5.59 15.28 15.02
CA CYS A 13 5.22 13.90 14.74
C CYS A 13 3.89 13.80 14.00
N LYS A 14 2.87 14.53 14.42
CA LYS A 14 1.59 14.59 13.70
C LYS A 14 1.72 15.15 12.30
N ARG A 15 2.57 16.16 12.09
CA ARG A 15 2.83 16.74 10.75
C ARG A 15 3.52 15.76 9.78
N ILE A 16 4.19 14.75 10.26
CA ILE A 16 4.82 13.71 9.44
C ILE A 16 4.02 12.39 9.44
N GLY A 17 2.77 12.42 9.93
CA GLY A 17 1.83 11.30 9.83
C GLY A 17 1.83 10.31 10.99
N PHE A 18 2.56 10.59 12.09
CA PHE A 18 2.59 9.73 13.28
C PHE A 18 1.68 10.25 14.39
N ARG A 19 1.16 9.34 15.24
CA ARG A 19 0.29 9.71 16.37
C ARG A 19 1.01 10.55 17.42
N ASN A 20 2.26 10.20 17.73
CA ASN A 20 3.11 10.86 18.74
C ASN A 20 4.59 10.45 18.55
N PHE A 21 5.47 10.94 19.44
CA PHE A 21 6.89 10.65 19.38
C PHE A 21 7.23 9.16 19.62
N SER A 22 6.51 8.47 20.49
CA SER A 22 6.72 7.03 20.71
C SER A 22 6.38 6.23 19.44
N SER A 23 5.30 6.58 18.74
CA SER A 23 4.95 5.98 17.45
C SER A 23 6.03 6.21 16.41
N LEU A 24 6.55 7.43 16.29
CA LEU A 24 7.67 7.72 15.39
C LEU A 24 8.90 6.88 15.72
N ARG A 25 9.31 6.85 17.01
CA ARG A 25 10.48 6.09 17.46
C ARG A 25 10.32 4.59 17.16
N ASN A 26 9.18 4.00 17.47
CA ASN A 26 8.92 2.59 17.22
C ASN A 26 8.96 2.27 15.73
N SER A 27 8.38 3.14 14.89
CA SER A 27 8.42 2.98 13.44
C SER A 27 9.85 3.05 12.89
N VAL A 28 10.65 4.02 13.34
CA VAL A 28 12.07 4.14 12.93
C VAL A 28 12.88 2.91 13.36
N MET A 29 12.65 2.36 14.55
CA MET A 29 13.34 1.15 15.01
C MET A 29 12.95 -0.07 14.18
N LYS A 30 11.66 -0.26 13.90
CA LYS A 30 11.17 -1.35 13.04
C LYS A 30 11.71 -1.23 11.62
N TYR A 31 11.68 -0.02 11.06
CA TYR A 31 12.15 0.25 9.70
C TYR A 31 13.65 0.06 9.56
N GLY A 32 14.45 0.54 10.52
CA GLY A 32 15.89 0.32 10.55
C GLY A 32 16.26 -1.16 10.53
N ALA A 33 15.59 -1.97 11.36
CA ALA A 33 15.81 -3.42 11.39
C ALA A 33 15.38 -4.14 10.08
N SER A 34 14.47 -3.57 9.32
CA SER A 34 14.01 -4.14 8.04
C SER A 34 14.89 -3.76 6.86
N LEU A 35 15.52 -2.58 6.88
CA LEU A 35 16.47 -2.14 5.85
C LEU A 35 17.68 -3.06 5.78
N GLU A 36 18.18 -3.52 6.93
CA GLU A 36 19.33 -4.43 6.99
C GLU A 36 19.03 -5.81 6.37
N LYS A 37 17.77 -6.22 6.30
CA LYS A 37 17.38 -7.54 5.77
C LYS A 37 17.03 -7.56 4.29
N ASN A 38 16.59 -6.45 3.71
CA ASN A 38 15.90 -6.46 2.41
C ASN A 38 16.66 -5.81 1.25
N ASP A 39 17.81 -5.18 1.47
CA ASP A 39 18.57 -4.47 0.42
C ASP A 39 19.96 -5.09 0.14
N THR A 40 20.14 -6.38 0.41
CA THR A 40 21.33 -7.08 -0.10
C THR A 40 21.25 -7.12 -1.62
N ALA A 41 22.32 -6.66 -2.27
CA ALA A 41 22.43 -6.73 -3.73
C ALA A 41 22.28 -8.19 -4.17
N LEU A 42 21.19 -8.48 -4.89
CA LEU A 42 20.96 -9.80 -5.47
C LEU A 42 21.88 -10.02 -6.68
N SER A 43 22.37 -11.23 -6.87
CA SER A 43 22.91 -11.62 -8.16
C SER A 43 21.78 -11.60 -9.21
N GLY A 44 22.11 -11.37 -10.49
CA GLY A 44 21.09 -11.38 -11.55
C GLY A 44 20.27 -12.65 -11.59
N ASP A 45 20.91 -13.80 -11.35
CA ASP A 45 20.22 -15.12 -11.34
C ASP A 45 19.24 -15.23 -10.17
N SER A 46 19.60 -14.74 -8.98
CA SER A 46 18.73 -14.72 -7.81
C SER A 46 17.54 -13.77 -8.01
N PHE A 47 17.77 -12.61 -8.61
CA PHE A 47 16.69 -11.66 -8.97
C PHE A 47 15.66 -12.31 -9.90
N ILE A 48 16.14 -12.95 -10.96
CA ILE A 48 15.27 -13.62 -11.95
C ILE A 48 14.51 -14.80 -11.32
N ALA A 49 15.15 -15.57 -10.44
CA ALA A 49 14.50 -16.69 -9.76
C ALA A 49 13.35 -16.20 -8.86
N GLN A 50 13.58 -15.18 -8.04
CA GLN A 50 12.57 -14.59 -7.18
C GLN A 50 11.42 -13.94 -7.98
N LEU A 51 11.75 -13.26 -9.09
CA LEU A 51 10.74 -12.68 -9.96
C LEU A 51 9.84 -13.75 -10.57
N LYS A 52 10.40 -14.87 -11.04
CA LYS A 52 9.63 -16.01 -11.58
C LYS A 52 8.70 -16.58 -10.52
N GLU A 53 9.18 -16.83 -9.30
CA GLU A 53 8.35 -17.32 -8.19
C GLU A 53 7.15 -16.40 -7.89
N ASN A 54 7.38 -15.09 -7.87
CA ASN A 54 6.30 -14.13 -7.68
C ASN A 54 5.32 -14.08 -8.86
N VAL A 55 5.81 -14.21 -10.10
CA VAL A 55 4.95 -14.27 -11.29
C VAL A 55 4.04 -15.50 -11.23
N GLU A 56 4.56 -16.68 -10.83
CA GLU A 56 3.74 -17.88 -10.63
C GLU A 56 2.63 -17.66 -9.60
N ILE A 57 2.89 -16.92 -8.52
CA ILE A 57 1.85 -16.57 -7.52
C ILE A 57 0.75 -15.73 -8.18
N ILE A 58 1.12 -14.74 -9.00
CA ILE A 58 0.15 -13.89 -9.72
C ILE A 58 -0.67 -14.71 -10.70
N GLU A 59 -0.05 -15.60 -11.46
CA GLU A 59 -0.72 -16.46 -12.45
C GLU A 59 -1.70 -17.45 -11.81
N ASN A 60 -1.48 -17.80 -10.54
CA ASN A 60 -2.36 -18.66 -9.77
C ASN A 60 -3.48 -17.89 -9.02
N ILE A 61 -3.57 -16.56 -9.14
CA ILE A 61 -4.69 -15.81 -8.58
C ILE A 61 -5.98 -16.24 -9.32
N PRO A 62 -7.04 -16.63 -8.59
CA PRO A 62 -8.29 -17.06 -9.22
C PRO A 62 -8.85 -15.98 -10.15
N LYS A 63 -9.21 -16.37 -11.38
CA LYS A 63 -9.76 -15.46 -12.38
C LYS A 63 -10.99 -14.73 -11.87
N GLU A 64 -11.84 -15.42 -11.12
CA GLU A 64 -13.05 -14.85 -10.51
C GLU A 64 -12.71 -13.75 -9.50
N GLN A 65 -11.55 -13.83 -8.82
CA GLN A 65 -11.08 -12.78 -7.92
C GLN A 65 -10.67 -11.54 -8.71
N ILE A 66 -9.90 -11.72 -9.79
CA ILE A 66 -9.50 -10.63 -10.68
C ILE A 66 -10.75 -9.93 -11.26
N GLU A 67 -11.69 -10.69 -11.84
CA GLU A 67 -12.92 -10.15 -12.42
C GLU A 67 -13.75 -9.39 -11.38
N ARG A 68 -13.86 -9.92 -10.15
CA ARG A 68 -14.57 -9.27 -9.06
C ARG A 68 -13.94 -7.92 -8.69
N ILE A 69 -12.60 -7.85 -8.58
CA ILE A 69 -11.87 -6.63 -8.27
C ILE A 69 -12.04 -5.59 -9.37
N VAL A 70 -11.84 -5.97 -10.62
CA VAL A 70 -11.99 -5.07 -11.78
C VAL A 70 -13.43 -4.53 -11.86
N LYS A 71 -14.42 -5.39 -11.62
CA LYS A 71 -15.82 -4.99 -11.56
C LYS A 71 -16.11 -4.01 -10.41
N GLN A 72 -15.49 -4.21 -9.25
CA GLN A 72 -15.62 -3.28 -8.12
C GLN A 72 -15.00 -1.92 -8.45
N ILE A 73 -13.79 -1.88 -9.02
CA ILE A 73 -13.14 -0.65 -9.49
C ILE A 73 -14.05 0.10 -10.48
N SER A 74 -14.56 -0.59 -11.48
CA SER A 74 -15.42 0.00 -12.51
C SER A 74 -16.72 0.59 -11.95
N LYS A 75 -17.36 -0.11 -11.00
CA LYS A 75 -18.66 0.27 -10.43
C LYS A 75 -18.58 1.34 -9.34
N SER A 76 -17.45 1.49 -8.69
CA SER A 76 -17.30 2.45 -7.61
C SER A 76 -17.45 3.89 -8.13
N ARG A 77 -18.09 4.76 -7.35
CA ARG A 77 -18.24 6.17 -7.70
C ARG A 77 -16.88 6.88 -7.79
N ARG A 78 -16.04 6.67 -6.79
CA ARG A 78 -14.65 7.15 -6.72
C ARG A 78 -13.72 5.99 -6.40
N VAL A 79 -12.50 6.07 -6.88
CA VAL A 79 -11.42 5.15 -6.53
C VAL A 79 -10.24 5.98 -6.01
N VAL A 80 -9.82 5.71 -4.78
CA VAL A 80 -8.65 6.34 -4.16
C VAL A 80 -7.57 5.28 -3.96
N ILE A 81 -6.36 5.59 -4.41
CA ILE A 81 -5.21 4.70 -4.30
C ILE A 81 -4.26 5.27 -3.23
N LEU A 82 -3.95 4.45 -2.25
CA LEU A 82 -3.02 4.76 -1.17
C LEU A 82 -1.72 3.99 -1.40
N GLY A 83 -0.64 4.72 -1.46
CA GLY A 83 0.71 4.18 -1.50
C GLY A 83 1.64 5.13 -0.75
N PHE A 84 2.62 4.60 -0.03
CA PHE A 84 3.55 5.39 0.77
C PHE A 84 4.99 4.99 0.48
N GLU A 85 5.92 5.95 0.51
CA GLU A 85 7.35 5.75 0.25
C GLU A 85 7.61 4.99 -1.07
N LYS A 86 8.26 3.82 -0.99
CA LYS A 86 8.59 2.99 -2.15
C LYS A 86 7.33 2.56 -2.93
N ASN A 87 6.20 2.40 -2.26
CA ASN A 87 4.93 1.99 -2.89
C ASN A 87 4.22 3.13 -3.65
N GLN A 88 4.69 4.36 -3.49
CA GLN A 88 4.12 5.55 -4.15
C GLN A 88 4.22 5.46 -5.67
N ILE A 89 5.36 5.00 -6.18
CA ILE A 89 5.60 4.88 -7.63
C ILE A 89 4.64 3.84 -8.22
N GLN A 90 4.47 2.70 -7.55
CA GLN A 90 3.55 1.66 -7.99
C GLN A 90 2.09 2.12 -7.91
N ALA A 91 1.75 2.93 -6.90
CA ALA A 91 0.41 3.53 -6.80
C ALA A 91 0.10 4.46 -7.98
N LEU A 92 1.06 5.25 -8.43
CA LEU A 92 0.94 6.10 -9.63
C LEU A 92 0.84 5.28 -10.93
N GLU A 93 1.58 4.18 -11.05
CA GLU A 93 1.45 3.29 -12.21
C GLU A 93 0.08 2.60 -12.23
N LEU A 94 -0.43 2.16 -11.09
CA LEU A 94 -1.80 1.63 -10.99
C LEU A 94 -2.83 2.69 -11.38
N GLN A 95 -2.67 3.94 -10.90
CA GLN A 95 -3.53 5.06 -11.30
C GLN A 95 -3.56 5.21 -12.82
N LYS A 96 -2.40 5.20 -13.46
CA LYS A 96 -2.29 5.31 -14.92
C LYS A 96 -3.04 4.18 -15.65
N LYS A 97 -2.91 2.92 -15.18
CA LYS A 97 -3.63 1.77 -15.76
C LYS A 97 -5.14 1.93 -15.64
N ILE A 98 -5.64 2.33 -14.48
CA ILE A 98 -7.06 2.57 -14.22
C ILE A 98 -7.60 3.71 -15.09
N LEU A 99 -6.85 4.81 -15.25
CA LEU A 99 -7.21 5.92 -16.13
C LEU A 99 -7.29 5.49 -17.60
N LEU A 100 -6.32 4.69 -18.07
CA LEU A 100 -6.33 4.14 -19.44
C LEU A 100 -7.50 3.18 -19.68
N ALA A 101 -7.96 2.49 -18.65
CA ALA A 101 -9.18 1.68 -18.68
C ALA A 101 -10.48 2.51 -18.62
N GLY A 102 -10.38 3.84 -18.67
CA GLY A 102 -11.51 4.76 -18.72
C GLY A 102 -12.13 5.10 -17.36
N LYS A 103 -11.48 4.73 -16.25
CA LYS A 103 -11.97 5.03 -14.90
C LYS A 103 -11.14 6.10 -14.22
N PHE A 104 -11.79 7.20 -13.82
CA PHE A 104 -11.13 8.22 -13.02
C PHE A 104 -10.81 7.69 -11.62
N CYS A 105 -9.57 7.92 -11.16
CA CYS A 105 -9.11 7.57 -9.84
C CYS A 105 -8.11 8.59 -9.31
N GLU A 106 -7.99 8.67 -8.00
CA GLU A 106 -7.14 9.61 -7.30
C GLU A 106 -5.98 8.88 -6.61
N CYS A 107 -4.76 9.37 -6.83
CA CYS A 107 -3.55 8.94 -6.14
C CYS A 107 -2.72 10.17 -5.74
N ASN A 108 -2.71 10.49 -4.46
CA ASN A 108 -1.96 11.62 -3.95
C ASN A 108 -0.58 11.18 -3.45
N THR A 109 0.45 11.98 -3.76
CA THR A 109 1.83 11.74 -3.28
C THR A 109 2.05 12.25 -1.86
N ASN A 110 1.20 13.15 -1.40
CA ASN A 110 1.28 13.72 -0.05
C ASN A 110 0.35 12.97 0.90
N ILE A 111 0.89 12.46 2.02
CA ILE A 111 0.15 11.67 3.00
C ILE A 111 -1.05 12.41 3.60
N PHE A 112 -0.98 13.72 3.77
CA PHE A 112 -2.12 14.50 4.28
C PHE A 112 -3.25 14.55 3.28
N LYS A 113 -2.94 14.73 1.99
CA LYS A 113 -3.93 14.67 0.91
C LYS A 113 -4.53 13.26 0.79
N GLN A 114 -3.74 12.21 1.02
CA GLN A 114 -4.28 10.84 1.12
C GLN A 114 -5.26 10.72 2.28
N MET A 115 -4.91 11.27 3.45
CA MET A 115 -5.80 11.28 4.63
C MET A 115 -7.07 12.12 4.40
N ASP A 116 -6.96 13.29 3.78
CA ASP A 116 -8.09 14.16 3.48
C ASP A 116 -9.04 13.51 2.46
N ALA A 117 -8.49 12.79 1.47
CA ALA A 117 -9.29 12.04 0.51
C ALA A 117 -10.16 10.97 1.19
N LEU A 118 -9.69 10.33 2.27
CA LEU A 118 -10.46 9.34 3.00
C LEU A 118 -11.65 9.93 3.76
N ASP A 119 -11.57 11.18 4.18
CA ASP A 119 -12.62 11.84 4.98
C ASP A 119 -13.92 12.08 4.19
N ILE A 120 -13.83 12.12 2.85
CA ILE A 120 -14.97 12.41 1.96
C ILE A 120 -15.53 11.18 1.26
N LEU A 121 -15.01 9.98 1.54
CA LEU A 121 -15.47 8.73 0.93
C LEU A 121 -16.73 8.20 1.60
N THR A 122 -17.55 7.57 0.78
CA THR A 122 -18.81 6.92 1.16
C THR A 122 -18.77 5.43 0.87
N GLU A 123 -19.85 4.71 1.14
CA GLU A 123 -19.99 3.27 0.86
C GLU A 123 -19.96 2.93 -0.65
N GLU A 124 -20.20 3.92 -1.52
CA GLU A 124 -20.14 3.76 -2.98
C GLU A 124 -18.72 3.88 -3.55
N ASP A 125 -17.74 4.23 -2.70
CA ASP A 125 -16.37 4.49 -3.10
C ASP A 125 -15.47 3.29 -2.82
N MET A 126 -14.29 3.25 -3.44
CA MET A 126 -13.31 2.19 -3.26
C MET A 126 -11.94 2.77 -2.89
N ILE A 127 -11.27 2.09 -1.98
CA ILE A 127 -9.91 2.37 -1.55
C ILE A 127 -9.04 1.19 -1.95
N ILE A 128 -7.96 1.48 -2.68
CA ILE A 128 -6.94 0.49 -3.01
C ILE A 128 -5.68 0.87 -2.22
N THR A 129 -5.28 0.02 -1.30
CA THR A 129 -4.07 0.21 -0.49
C THR A 129 -2.96 -0.69 -1.00
N ILE A 130 -1.82 -0.12 -1.40
CA ILE A 130 -0.61 -0.86 -1.76
C ILE A 130 0.34 -0.80 -0.57
N SER A 131 0.56 -1.94 0.06
CA SER A 131 1.44 -2.07 1.22
C SER A 131 2.23 -3.38 1.15
N ILE A 132 3.37 -3.35 0.46
CA ILE A 132 4.19 -4.53 0.20
C ILE A 132 4.57 -5.25 1.51
N GLN A 133 5.00 -4.50 2.50
CA GLN A 133 5.49 -5.02 3.78
C GLN A 133 4.49 -4.83 4.94
N GLY A 134 3.28 -4.40 4.66
CA GLY A 134 2.26 -4.19 5.68
C GLY A 134 2.45 -2.94 6.57
N TYR A 135 3.47 -2.12 6.36
CA TYR A 135 3.76 -0.97 7.23
C TYR A 135 2.64 0.07 7.30
N LEU A 136 1.92 0.31 6.18
CA LEU A 136 0.78 1.23 6.17
C LEU A 136 -0.35 0.81 7.11
N LEU A 137 -0.38 -0.46 7.50
CA LEU A 137 -1.37 -1.03 8.41
C LEU A 137 -0.95 -0.95 9.87
N SER A 138 0.18 -0.29 10.16
CA SER A 138 0.61 -0.09 11.55
C SER A 138 -0.26 0.95 12.24
N GLU A 139 -0.71 0.63 13.46
CA GLU A 139 -1.46 1.55 14.32
C GLU A 139 -0.69 2.82 14.69
N GLU A 140 0.60 2.88 14.38
CA GLU A 140 1.45 4.03 14.63
C GLU A 140 1.16 5.19 13.66
N PHE A 141 0.54 4.90 12.49
CA PHE A 141 0.18 5.90 11.49
C PHE A 141 -1.24 6.45 11.65
N LEU A 142 -1.38 7.75 11.47
CA LEU A 142 -2.68 8.41 11.43
C LEU A 142 -3.54 7.95 10.25
N LEU A 143 -2.92 7.62 9.13
CA LEU A 143 -3.58 7.10 7.94
C LEU A 143 -4.35 5.80 8.26
N PHE A 144 -3.77 4.91 9.05
CA PHE A 144 -4.42 3.67 9.47
C PHE A 144 -5.70 3.93 10.27
N GLU A 145 -5.65 4.87 11.23
CA GLU A 145 -6.83 5.25 12.01
C GLU A 145 -7.96 5.84 11.15
N LYS A 146 -7.61 6.59 10.11
CA LYS A 146 -8.58 7.08 9.14
C LYS A 146 -9.14 5.97 8.28
N LEU A 147 -8.29 5.08 7.78
CA LEU A 147 -8.69 3.93 6.97
C LEU A 147 -9.71 3.04 7.71
N LYS A 148 -9.51 2.81 9.01
CA LYS A 148 -10.48 2.08 9.87
C LYS A 148 -11.87 2.72 9.88
N LYS A 149 -11.95 4.04 9.87
CA LYS A 149 -13.21 4.79 9.96
C LYS A 149 -13.90 5.01 8.62
N THR A 150 -13.18 4.83 7.53
CA THR A 150 -13.70 5.05 6.18
C THR A 150 -14.66 3.95 5.78
N LYS A 151 -15.79 4.31 5.19
CA LYS A 151 -16.89 3.40 4.85
C LYS A 151 -16.74 2.69 3.49
N GLY A 152 -15.94 3.24 2.57
CA GLY A 152 -15.74 2.69 1.23
C GLY A 152 -15.18 1.28 1.25
N LYS A 153 -15.38 0.53 0.15
CA LYS A 153 -14.80 -0.80 -0.04
C LYS A 153 -13.28 -0.72 -0.07
N LYS A 154 -12.62 -1.68 0.56
CA LYS A 154 -11.18 -1.67 0.75
C LYS A 154 -10.52 -2.90 0.12
N LEU A 155 -9.62 -2.66 -0.82
CA LEU A 155 -8.73 -3.65 -1.38
C LEU A 155 -7.31 -3.43 -0.83
N LEU A 156 -6.70 -4.49 -0.33
CA LEU A 156 -5.28 -4.53 0.01
C LEU A 156 -4.50 -5.28 -1.08
N ILE A 157 -3.44 -4.67 -1.59
CA ILE A 157 -2.43 -5.32 -2.44
C ILE A 157 -1.16 -5.41 -1.60
N THR A 158 -0.70 -6.64 -1.32
CA THR A 158 0.40 -6.91 -0.40
C THR A 158 1.23 -8.11 -0.83
N PHE A 159 2.45 -8.20 -0.30
CA PHE A 159 3.34 -9.35 -0.42
C PHE A 159 3.53 -10.07 0.93
N SER A 160 3.33 -9.35 2.04
CA SER A 160 3.37 -9.99 3.35
C SER A 160 2.13 -10.84 3.58
N GLU A 161 2.30 -11.92 4.29
CA GLU A 161 1.15 -12.53 4.96
C GLU A 161 0.67 -11.49 5.97
N PRO A 162 -0.52 -10.95 5.78
CA PRO A 162 -1.02 -9.95 6.68
C PRO A 162 -1.45 -10.64 7.96
N HIS A 163 -0.67 -10.47 8.99
CA HIS A 163 -0.94 -11.05 10.29
C HIS A 163 -1.88 -10.20 11.16
N GLN A 164 -2.14 -8.95 10.76
CA GLN A 164 -2.94 -8.01 11.54
C GLN A 164 -3.88 -7.21 10.63
N HIS A 165 -5.09 -6.96 11.13
CA HIS A 165 -6.07 -6.04 10.53
C HIS A 165 -6.63 -6.44 9.15
N LEU A 166 -6.67 -7.75 8.85
CA LEU A 166 -7.30 -8.29 7.64
C LEU A 166 -8.77 -7.97 7.54
N GLU A 167 -9.42 -7.96 8.70
CA GLU A 167 -10.84 -7.64 8.85
C GLU A 167 -11.22 -6.24 8.35
N LEU A 168 -10.24 -5.37 8.10
CA LEU A 168 -10.47 -4.05 7.52
C LEU A 168 -10.73 -4.08 6.02
N PHE A 169 -10.34 -5.15 5.33
CA PHE A 169 -10.37 -5.22 3.89
C PHE A 169 -11.43 -6.19 3.39
N ASP A 170 -12.19 -5.75 2.41
CA ASP A 170 -13.20 -6.58 1.72
C ASP A 170 -12.52 -7.58 0.77
N GLU A 171 -11.37 -7.20 0.22
CA GLU A 171 -10.55 -8.03 -0.67
C GLU A 171 -9.06 -7.86 -0.37
N ILE A 172 -8.32 -8.96 -0.51
CA ILE A 172 -6.86 -8.97 -0.35
C ILE A 172 -6.25 -9.69 -1.54
N LEU A 173 -5.35 -9.00 -2.22
CA LEU A 173 -4.46 -9.58 -3.23
C LEU A 173 -3.07 -9.76 -2.64
N GLN A 174 -2.73 -11.00 -2.30
CA GLN A 174 -1.37 -11.39 -2.00
C GLN A 174 -0.69 -11.77 -3.32
N CYS A 175 0.32 -10.99 -3.73
CA CYS A 175 0.90 -11.09 -5.07
C CYS A 175 2.36 -11.52 -5.10
N GLY A 176 2.90 -11.97 -4.00
CA GLY A 176 4.28 -12.46 -3.95
C GLY A 176 4.81 -12.64 -2.54
N LYS A 177 6.09 -12.94 -2.44
CA LYS A 177 6.88 -12.99 -1.21
C LYS A 177 7.77 -11.76 -1.11
N ILE A 178 8.02 -11.29 0.12
CA ILE A 178 8.94 -10.17 0.35
C ILE A 178 10.35 -10.73 0.42
N GLU A 179 11.12 -10.53 -0.62
CA GLU A 179 12.53 -10.89 -0.61
C GLU A 179 13.41 -9.70 -0.99
N ASN A 180 12.99 -8.91 -1.98
CA ASN A 180 13.72 -7.73 -2.41
C ASN A 180 12.77 -6.66 -2.96
N SER A 181 13.04 -5.39 -2.70
CA SER A 181 12.16 -4.29 -3.12
C SER A 181 12.10 -4.11 -4.64
N ALA A 182 13.17 -4.40 -5.36
CA ALA A 182 13.19 -4.31 -6.82
C ALA A 182 12.34 -5.44 -7.45
N VAL A 183 12.44 -6.67 -6.94
CA VAL A 183 11.59 -7.79 -7.35
C VAL A 183 10.13 -7.48 -7.11
N SER A 184 9.78 -7.00 -5.91
CA SER A 184 8.40 -6.63 -5.55
C SER A 184 7.82 -5.55 -6.47
N SER A 185 8.64 -4.56 -6.86
CA SER A 185 8.21 -3.50 -7.78
C SER A 185 7.87 -4.05 -9.17
N GLN A 186 8.71 -4.92 -9.73
CA GLN A 186 8.46 -5.56 -11.03
C GLN A 186 7.24 -6.49 -10.97
N THR A 187 7.09 -7.22 -9.89
CA THR A 187 5.94 -8.09 -9.65
C THR A 187 4.62 -7.30 -9.66
N LEU A 188 4.58 -6.13 -9.01
CA LEU A 188 3.38 -5.28 -9.01
C LEU A 188 3.03 -4.78 -10.43
N LEU A 189 4.01 -4.41 -11.24
CA LEU A 189 3.75 -4.02 -12.63
C LEU A 189 3.10 -5.16 -13.41
N ARG A 190 3.58 -6.39 -13.21
CA ARG A 190 2.96 -7.58 -13.82
C ARG A 190 1.53 -7.81 -13.33
N LEU A 191 1.27 -7.65 -12.03
CA LEU A 191 -0.09 -7.74 -11.47
C LEU A 191 -1.03 -6.71 -12.13
N PHE A 192 -0.57 -5.47 -12.30
CA PHE A 192 -1.39 -4.43 -12.92
C PHE A 192 -1.69 -4.73 -14.38
N ASP A 193 -0.78 -5.37 -15.10
CA ASP A 193 -1.06 -5.88 -16.45
C ASP A 193 -2.15 -6.95 -16.43
N VAL A 194 -2.10 -7.89 -15.49
CA VAL A 194 -3.14 -8.93 -15.35
C VAL A 194 -4.51 -8.36 -14.97
N LEU A 195 -4.54 -7.28 -14.19
CA LEU A 195 -5.80 -6.62 -13.82
C LEU A 195 -6.46 -5.84 -14.98
N PHE A 196 -5.66 -5.31 -15.93
CA PHE A 196 -6.16 -4.33 -16.92
C PHE A 196 -5.85 -4.71 -18.39
N HIS A 197 -5.52 -5.96 -18.66
CA HIS A 197 -5.42 -6.54 -20.00
C HIS A 197 -6.27 -7.80 -20.11
#